data_4d8f611e5f723c16f54b2686dccda60f
#
_entry.id   4d8f611e5f723c16f54b2686dccda60f
#
_cell.length_a   1.000
_cell.length_b   1.000
_cell.length_c   1.000
_cell.angle_alpha   90.00
_cell.angle_beta   90.00
_cell.angle_gamma   90.00
#
_symmetry.space_group_name_H-M   'P 1'
#
loop_
_entity.id
_entity.type
_entity.pdbx_description
1 polymer ?
#
loop_
_entity_poly.entity_id
_entity_poly.type
_entity_poly.pdbx_seq_one_letter_code
_entity_poly.pdbx_strand_id
1 'polypeptide(L)'
;MVIHVIGALRELQLKKTVIVVGHAAKQVTEVVTKQSPKWAHVSFAEQKTQRGTGDATIVGLTSVDAAAGATSEVSDTSTIIVMPGDTPLLKASTISTLINEHQNSNNAATVLTAFVDTPTGYGRIVRAKDDRILKIVEERDASPEIKSIHEINTGIYAFRRDLLGPALRRISNKNSQSEYYLTDVIEVLASMGHHIGSHTATANEVSGVNDRWQLAMAERELRNRTNTAWLMSGVTMFDPQQTFIDVTVKIGKEVTLLPGTILQGNTEIGDNCEIGPNTRLVNTFVGAGSRIEMSNARNAKIGKNSKVGPFANLEPGTVVPDTE
;
A
#
# COMPACT_ATOMS: atom_id res chain seq x y z
N MET A 1 -4.40 -6.19 0.15
CA MET A 1 -4.10 -4.88 -0.50
C MET A 1 -4.08 -3.75 0.50
N VAL A 2 -5.18 -3.32 1.11
CA VAL A 2 -5.22 -2.13 1.99
C VAL A 2 -4.16 -2.16 3.13
N ILE A 3 -3.81 -3.32 3.67
CA ILE A 3 -2.75 -3.46 4.69
C ILE A 3 -1.38 -3.07 4.11
N HIS A 4 -1.09 -3.37 2.85
CA HIS A 4 0.15 -2.94 2.19
C HIS A 4 0.15 -1.42 1.97
N VAL A 5 -1.00 -0.83 1.60
CA VAL A 5 -1.15 0.63 1.50
C VAL A 5 -0.91 1.29 2.87
N ILE A 6 -1.48 0.76 3.95
CA ILE A 6 -1.17 1.21 5.32
C ILE A 6 0.33 1.08 5.60
N GLY A 7 0.95 -0.04 5.20
CA GLY A 7 2.39 -0.28 5.37
C GLY A 7 3.29 0.78 4.74
N ALA A 8 2.86 1.40 3.63
CA ALA A 8 3.57 2.52 3.00
C ALA A 8 3.61 3.79 3.87
N LEU A 9 2.77 3.87 4.90
CA LEU A 9 2.70 5.01 5.83
C LEU A 9 3.56 4.82 7.09
N ARG A 10 4.27 3.69 7.23
CA ARG A 10 4.97 3.29 8.47
C ARG A 10 6.06 4.26 8.95
N GLU A 11 6.65 5.03 8.04
CA GLU A 11 7.71 6.00 8.33
C GLU A 11 7.15 7.37 8.74
N LEU A 12 5.83 7.53 8.68
CA LEU A 12 5.13 8.77 9.00
C LEU A 12 4.64 8.76 10.45
N GLN A 13 4.71 9.89 11.09
CA GLN A 13 4.07 10.11 12.41
C GLN A 13 2.59 10.45 12.22
N LEU A 14 1.78 9.43 11.94
CA LEU A 14 0.36 9.60 11.72
C LEU A 14 -0.37 9.91 13.03
N LYS A 15 -1.18 10.95 13.04
CA LYS A 15 -2.10 11.22 14.15
C LYS A 15 -3.34 10.33 14.06
N LYS A 16 -3.82 10.07 12.84
CA LYS A 16 -5.02 9.27 12.60
C LYS A 16 -5.05 8.73 11.17
N THR A 17 -5.55 7.51 11.00
CA THR A 17 -5.90 6.92 9.70
C THR A 17 -7.39 6.62 9.68
N VAL A 18 -8.11 7.17 8.70
CA VAL A 18 -9.52 6.87 8.46
C VAL A 18 -9.63 6.08 7.17
N ILE A 19 -10.16 4.87 7.25
CA ILE A 19 -10.47 4.04 6.09
C ILE A 19 -11.94 4.24 5.76
N VAL A 20 -12.20 4.85 4.60
CA VAL A 20 -13.56 5.00 4.09
C VAL A 20 -13.96 3.70 3.44
N VAL A 21 -15.01 3.09 3.95
CA VAL A 21 -15.54 1.81 3.48
C VAL A 21 -16.92 2.02 2.87
N GLY A 22 -17.25 1.21 1.87
CA GLY A 22 -18.56 1.23 1.20
C GLY A 22 -19.04 -0.20 0.98
N HIS A 23 -18.86 -0.74 -0.23
CA HIS A 23 -19.21 -2.14 -0.52
C HIS A 23 -18.44 -3.11 0.39
N ALA A 24 -19.14 -4.13 0.92
CA ALA A 24 -18.58 -5.12 1.85
C ALA A 24 -17.90 -4.52 3.10
N ALA A 25 -18.36 -3.36 3.58
CA ALA A 25 -17.80 -2.61 4.70
C ALA A 25 -17.46 -3.48 5.91
N LYS A 26 -18.37 -4.38 6.32
CA LYS A 26 -18.18 -5.27 7.47
C LYS A 26 -16.96 -6.18 7.32
N GLN A 27 -16.81 -6.84 6.15
CA GLN A 27 -15.68 -7.74 5.89
C GLN A 27 -14.35 -6.99 5.89
N VAL A 28 -14.31 -5.81 5.23
CA VAL A 28 -13.10 -4.98 5.20
C VAL A 28 -12.73 -4.53 6.61
N THR A 29 -13.69 -4.05 7.38
CA THR A 29 -13.48 -3.61 8.76
C THR A 29 -12.93 -4.73 9.64
N GLU A 30 -13.52 -5.92 9.60
CA GLU A 30 -13.07 -7.08 10.39
C GLU A 30 -11.62 -7.47 10.06
N VAL A 31 -11.29 -7.60 8.77
CA VAL A 31 -9.95 -7.99 8.33
C VAL A 31 -8.91 -6.93 8.69
N VAL A 32 -9.23 -5.67 8.41
CA VAL A 32 -8.30 -4.56 8.68
C VAL A 32 -8.08 -4.38 10.18
N THR A 33 -9.13 -4.42 10.99
CA THR A 33 -9.00 -4.34 12.47
C THR A 33 -8.08 -5.44 13.01
N LYS A 34 -8.19 -6.65 12.48
CA LYS A 34 -7.37 -7.81 12.92
C LYS A 34 -5.90 -7.70 12.50
N GLN A 35 -5.63 -7.08 11.35
CA GLN A 35 -4.30 -7.10 10.71
C GLN A 35 -3.56 -5.76 10.76
N SER A 36 -4.24 -4.66 11.07
CA SER A 36 -3.61 -3.34 11.12
C SER A 36 -2.61 -3.22 12.24
N PRO A 37 -1.43 -2.65 11.99
CA PRO A 37 -0.48 -2.35 13.04
C PRO A 37 -1.01 -1.24 13.95
N LYS A 38 -0.71 -1.32 15.25
CA LYS A 38 -1.19 -0.36 16.25
C LYS A 38 -0.78 1.09 15.96
N TRP A 39 0.41 1.29 15.41
CA TRP A 39 0.94 2.62 15.06
C TRP A 39 0.10 3.36 13.99
N ALA A 40 -0.70 2.64 13.22
CA ALA A 40 -1.50 3.24 12.15
C ALA A 40 -2.76 3.96 12.65
N HIS A 41 -3.14 3.83 13.93
CA HIS A 41 -4.29 4.50 14.54
C HIS A 41 -5.56 4.44 13.66
N VAL A 42 -5.88 3.22 13.16
CA VAL A 42 -6.94 3.00 12.17
C VAL A 42 -8.32 3.16 12.80
N SER A 43 -9.16 3.89 12.09
CA SER A 43 -10.61 3.99 12.32
C SER A 43 -11.35 3.89 10.99
N PHE A 44 -12.66 3.73 11.02
CA PHE A 44 -13.48 3.53 9.83
C PHE A 44 -14.57 4.58 9.73
N ALA A 45 -14.87 4.96 8.47
CA ALA A 45 -16.03 5.78 8.14
C ALA A 45 -16.77 5.11 6.98
N GLU A 46 -18.09 5.03 7.04
CA GLU A 46 -18.89 4.36 6.02
C GLU A 46 -19.49 5.38 5.04
N GLN A 47 -19.15 5.24 3.76
CA GLN A 47 -19.83 5.90 2.66
C GLN A 47 -21.03 5.05 2.26
N LYS A 48 -22.21 5.38 2.81
CA LYS A 48 -23.45 4.60 2.59
C LYS A 48 -23.90 4.57 1.13
N THR A 49 -23.68 5.66 0.39
CA THR A 49 -24.00 5.78 -1.02
C THR A 49 -22.72 6.20 -1.75
N GLN A 50 -22.27 5.37 -2.72
CA GLN A 50 -21.07 5.66 -3.51
C GLN A 50 -21.38 6.80 -4.50
N ARG A 51 -21.06 8.03 -4.11
CA ARG A 51 -21.25 9.24 -4.92
C ARG A 51 -19.95 9.80 -5.47
N GLY A 52 -18.90 8.99 -5.53
CA GLY A 52 -17.59 9.34 -6.04
C GLY A 52 -16.53 9.59 -4.97
N THR A 53 -15.31 9.82 -5.43
CA THR A 53 -14.09 9.95 -4.59
C THR A 53 -14.08 11.24 -3.75
N GLY A 54 -14.67 12.32 -4.26
CA GLY A 54 -14.83 13.57 -3.50
C GLY A 54 -15.77 13.40 -2.31
N ASP A 55 -16.91 12.71 -2.50
CA ASP A 55 -17.85 12.40 -1.41
C ASP A 55 -17.21 11.47 -0.37
N ALA A 56 -16.47 10.45 -0.81
CA ALA A 56 -15.71 9.59 0.10
C ALA A 56 -14.70 10.40 0.94
N THR A 57 -14.03 11.38 0.33
CA THR A 57 -13.09 12.25 1.03
C THR A 57 -13.80 13.14 2.06
N ILE A 58 -15.00 13.65 1.77
CA ILE A 58 -15.82 14.39 2.73
C ILE A 58 -16.17 13.51 3.94
N VAL A 59 -16.61 12.27 3.71
CA VAL A 59 -16.93 11.30 4.77
C VAL A 59 -15.70 11.03 5.65
N GLY A 60 -14.55 10.81 5.05
CA GLY A 60 -13.28 10.61 5.74
C GLY A 60 -12.85 11.82 6.57
N LEU A 61 -12.87 13.01 5.98
CA LEU A 61 -12.51 14.27 6.64
C LEU A 61 -13.41 14.58 7.83
N THR A 62 -14.74 14.39 7.68
CA THR A 62 -15.71 14.55 8.77
C THR A 62 -15.39 13.62 9.95
N SER A 63 -14.96 12.37 9.67
CA SER A 63 -14.56 11.44 10.72
C SER A 63 -13.23 11.85 11.40
N VAL A 64 -12.31 12.48 10.66
CA VAL A 64 -11.09 13.06 11.25
C VAL A 64 -11.47 14.18 12.20
N ASP A 65 -12.35 15.09 11.79
CA ASP A 65 -12.78 16.27 12.54
C ASP A 65 -13.60 15.91 13.80
N ALA A 66 -14.52 14.96 13.69
CA ALA A 66 -15.34 14.52 14.81
C ALA A 66 -14.51 13.91 15.97
N ALA A 67 -13.40 13.27 15.65
CA ALA A 67 -12.52 12.71 16.68
C ALA A 67 -11.54 13.77 17.27
N ALA A 68 -11.31 14.88 16.57
CA ALA A 68 -10.55 16.02 17.07
C ALA A 68 -11.38 16.92 18.03
N GLY A 69 -12.68 16.66 18.13
CA GLY A 69 -13.61 17.44 18.97
C GLY A 69 -13.28 17.33 20.45
N ALA A 70 -12.79 18.41 21.04
CA ALA A 70 -12.44 18.75 22.41
C ALA A 70 -10.94 18.80 22.76
N THR A 71 -10.05 18.17 22.04
CA THR A 71 -8.60 18.35 22.19
C THR A 71 -8.02 18.80 20.84
N SER A 72 -7.62 20.05 20.72
CA SER A 72 -7.17 20.70 19.47
C SER A 72 -5.82 20.16 18.93
N GLU A 73 -5.71 18.85 18.75
CA GLU A 73 -4.46 18.22 18.28
C GLU A 73 -4.24 18.29 16.75
N VAL A 74 -5.29 18.62 16.00
CA VAL A 74 -5.20 18.77 14.53
C VAL A 74 -5.27 20.25 14.19
N SER A 75 -4.12 20.84 13.89
CA SER A 75 -4.06 22.25 13.48
C SER A 75 -4.66 22.44 12.08
N ASP A 76 -5.12 23.66 11.77
CA ASP A 76 -5.66 24.01 10.45
C ASP A 76 -4.61 23.81 9.34
N THR A 77 -3.32 23.91 9.66
CA THR A 77 -2.19 23.69 8.73
C THR A 77 -1.75 22.22 8.62
N SER A 78 -2.48 21.27 9.25
CA SER A 78 -2.14 19.84 9.14
C SER A 78 -2.26 19.37 7.70
N THR A 79 -1.39 18.43 7.32
CA THR A 79 -1.45 17.74 6.02
C THR A 79 -2.45 16.59 6.07
N ILE A 80 -3.38 16.55 5.12
CA ILE A 80 -4.29 15.44 4.88
C ILE A 80 -3.77 14.65 3.67
N ILE A 81 -3.48 13.37 3.86
CA ILE A 81 -3.11 12.47 2.77
C ILE A 81 -4.36 11.69 2.37
N VAL A 82 -4.70 11.74 1.09
CA VAL A 82 -5.77 10.93 0.50
C VAL A 82 -5.14 9.92 -0.45
N MET A 83 -5.53 8.65 -0.30
CA MET A 83 -4.95 7.55 -1.07
C MET A 83 -6.02 6.50 -1.41
N PRO A 84 -5.95 5.87 -2.59
CA PRO A 84 -6.77 4.69 -2.89
C PRO A 84 -6.29 3.48 -2.07
N GLY A 85 -7.20 2.55 -1.78
CA GLY A 85 -6.90 1.34 -0.99
C GLY A 85 -6.36 0.16 -1.80
N ASP A 86 -6.18 0.33 -3.10
CA ASP A 86 -5.85 -0.70 -4.09
C ASP A 86 -4.49 -0.53 -4.77
N THR A 87 -3.62 0.32 -4.24
CA THR A 87 -2.23 0.56 -4.72
C THR A 87 -1.20 -0.09 -3.79
N PRO A 88 -1.07 -1.42 -3.77
CA PRO A 88 -0.27 -2.15 -2.77
C PRO A 88 1.24 -2.01 -2.95
N LEU A 89 1.70 -1.49 -4.09
CA LEU A 89 3.13 -1.41 -4.44
C LEU A 89 3.78 -0.09 -4.03
N LEU A 90 3.01 0.83 -3.45
CA LEU A 90 3.47 2.14 -3.05
C LEU A 90 4.57 2.04 -1.98
N LYS A 91 5.63 2.84 -2.12
CA LYS A 91 6.76 2.86 -1.19
C LYS A 91 6.62 3.96 -0.14
N ALA A 92 7.09 3.68 1.07
CA ALA A 92 7.10 4.65 2.15
C ALA A 92 7.94 5.90 1.80
N SER A 93 9.10 5.71 1.13
CA SER A 93 9.95 6.82 0.68
C SER A 93 9.24 7.79 -0.27
N THR A 94 8.41 7.28 -1.19
CA THR A 94 7.66 8.11 -2.13
C THR A 94 6.63 8.99 -1.43
N ILE A 95 5.92 8.43 -0.44
CA ILE A 95 4.97 9.22 0.37
C ILE A 95 5.70 10.23 1.24
N SER A 96 6.81 9.85 1.86
CA SER A 96 7.63 10.78 2.65
C SER A 96 8.12 11.96 1.79
N THR A 97 8.58 11.69 0.56
CA THR A 97 9.01 12.75 -0.36
C THR A 97 7.84 13.66 -0.76
N LEU A 98 6.69 13.08 -1.13
CA LEU A 98 5.47 13.85 -1.46
C LEU A 98 5.08 14.82 -0.33
N ILE A 99 5.11 14.35 0.92
CA ILE A 99 4.76 15.18 2.08
C ILE A 99 5.80 16.27 2.31
N ASN A 100 7.09 15.95 2.22
CA ASN A 100 8.17 16.92 2.40
C ASN A 100 8.09 18.03 1.34
N GLU A 101 7.86 17.68 0.07
CA GLU A 101 7.66 18.65 -1.01
C GLU A 101 6.42 19.51 -0.76
N HIS A 102 5.31 18.88 -0.32
CA HIS A 102 4.08 19.59 0.01
C HIS A 102 4.29 20.64 1.11
N GLN A 103 4.98 20.28 2.18
CA GLN A 103 5.21 21.15 3.33
C GLN A 103 6.25 22.24 3.03
N ASN A 104 7.38 21.87 2.42
CA ASN A 104 8.46 22.80 2.12
C ASN A 104 8.06 23.89 1.13
N SER A 105 7.20 23.56 0.16
CA SER A 105 6.69 24.51 -0.85
C SER A 105 5.40 25.19 -0.41
N ASN A 106 4.86 24.88 0.77
CA ASN A 106 3.58 25.40 1.29
C ASN A 106 2.44 25.26 0.27
N ASN A 107 2.39 24.14 -0.46
CA ASN A 107 1.40 23.86 -1.47
C ASN A 107 -0.01 23.75 -0.87
N ALA A 108 -1.03 24.17 -1.59
CA ALA A 108 -2.43 23.90 -1.22
C ALA A 108 -2.78 22.43 -1.41
N ALA A 109 -2.26 21.85 -2.49
CA ALA A 109 -2.28 20.42 -2.77
C ALA A 109 -0.97 20.01 -3.46
N THR A 110 -0.56 18.75 -3.27
CA THR A 110 0.50 18.11 -4.04
C THR A 110 -0.01 16.78 -4.55
N VAL A 111 0.05 16.59 -5.86
CA VAL A 111 -0.46 15.40 -6.55
C VAL A 111 0.69 14.44 -6.78
N LEU A 112 0.51 13.17 -6.45
CA LEU A 112 1.42 12.12 -6.92
C LEU A 112 1.05 11.80 -8.36
N THR A 113 1.99 11.99 -9.30
CA THR A 113 1.81 11.72 -10.73
C THR A 113 2.68 10.56 -11.18
N ALA A 114 2.43 10.03 -12.37
CA ALA A 114 3.31 9.09 -13.04
C ALA A 114 3.22 9.27 -14.55
N PHE A 115 4.28 8.90 -15.26
CA PHE A 115 4.24 8.81 -16.72
C PHE A 115 4.07 7.35 -17.13
N VAL A 116 3.10 7.09 -18.01
CA VAL A 116 2.79 5.75 -18.51
C VAL A 116 2.64 5.76 -20.03
N ASP A 117 3.06 4.68 -20.69
CA ASP A 117 2.94 4.55 -22.15
C ASP A 117 1.48 4.41 -22.58
N THR A 118 0.67 3.75 -21.78
CA THR A 118 -0.75 3.51 -22.05
C THR A 118 -1.60 4.06 -20.89
N PRO A 119 -1.97 5.35 -20.94
CA PRO A 119 -2.65 6.03 -19.82
C PRO A 119 -4.15 5.71 -19.71
N THR A 120 -4.68 4.74 -20.46
CA THR A 120 -6.11 4.37 -20.49
C THR A 120 -6.63 4.06 -19.07
N GLY A 121 -7.76 4.66 -18.73
CA GLY A 121 -8.44 4.45 -17.43
C GLY A 121 -7.99 5.40 -16.31
N TYR A 122 -6.96 6.22 -16.53
CA TYR A 122 -6.49 7.18 -15.54
C TYR A 122 -6.95 8.62 -15.86
N GLY A 123 -7.05 9.45 -14.86
CA GLY A 123 -7.15 10.90 -15.03
C GLY A 123 -5.84 11.48 -15.59
N ARG A 124 -5.94 12.55 -16.38
CA ARG A 124 -4.80 13.24 -17.01
C ARG A 124 -4.46 14.52 -16.27
N ILE A 125 -3.18 14.78 -16.07
CA ILE A 125 -2.70 16.04 -15.51
C ILE A 125 -2.63 17.08 -16.62
N VAL A 126 -3.43 18.15 -16.50
CA VAL A 126 -3.42 19.25 -17.45
C VAL A 126 -2.60 20.39 -16.86
N ARG A 127 -1.53 20.78 -17.58
CA ARG A 127 -0.60 21.84 -17.18
C ARG A 127 -0.77 23.08 -18.03
N ALA A 128 -0.48 24.24 -17.46
CA ALA A 128 -0.33 25.49 -18.18
C ALA A 128 1.02 25.52 -18.94
N LYS A 129 1.24 26.55 -19.77
CA LYS A 129 2.51 26.75 -20.50
C LYS A 129 3.74 26.96 -19.57
N ASP A 130 3.50 27.40 -18.36
CA ASP A 130 4.50 27.60 -17.31
C ASP A 130 4.61 26.39 -16.35
N ASP A 131 4.16 25.25 -16.79
CA ASP A 131 4.21 23.94 -16.10
C ASP A 131 3.35 23.82 -14.83
N ARG A 132 2.58 24.84 -14.46
CA ARG A 132 1.65 24.75 -13.32
C ARG A 132 0.51 23.78 -13.62
N ILE A 133 0.13 22.95 -12.65
CA ILE A 133 -1.07 22.12 -12.75
C ILE A 133 -2.31 23.02 -12.70
N LEU A 134 -3.14 22.91 -13.74
CA LEU A 134 -4.41 23.62 -13.84
C LEU A 134 -5.57 22.76 -13.33
N LYS A 135 -5.61 21.51 -13.76
CA LYS A 135 -6.67 20.56 -13.42
C LYS A 135 -6.27 19.13 -13.72
N ILE A 136 -7.11 18.22 -13.26
CA ILE A 136 -7.06 16.80 -13.61
C ILE A 136 -8.36 16.48 -14.34
N VAL A 137 -8.28 15.80 -15.48
CA VAL A 137 -9.45 15.41 -16.26
C VAL A 137 -9.55 13.89 -16.29
N GLU A 138 -10.67 13.37 -15.81
CA GLU A 138 -10.92 11.93 -15.80
C GLU A 138 -11.05 11.36 -17.21
N GLU A 139 -10.64 10.11 -17.44
CA GLU A 139 -10.63 9.45 -18.74
C GLU A 139 -11.94 9.60 -19.52
N ARG A 140 -13.10 9.49 -18.83
CA ARG A 140 -14.42 9.51 -19.45
C ARG A 140 -14.86 10.91 -19.92
N ASP A 141 -14.27 11.94 -19.33
CA ASP A 141 -14.56 13.35 -19.63
C ASP A 141 -13.48 13.99 -20.49
N ALA A 142 -12.41 13.25 -20.82
CA ALA A 142 -11.25 13.75 -21.54
C ALA A 142 -11.50 13.82 -23.07
N SER A 143 -11.16 14.96 -23.70
CA SER A 143 -11.09 15.08 -25.15
C SER A 143 -9.96 14.24 -25.73
N PRO A 144 -9.93 13.98 -27.06
CA PRO A 144 -8.83 13.26 -27.71
C PRO A 144 -7.44 13.85 -27.41
N GLU A 145 -7.32 15.19 -27.37
CA GLU A 145 -6.08 15.90 -27.08
C GLU A 145 -5.64 15.65 -25.63
N ILE A 146 -6.59 15.66 -24.68
CA ILE A 146 -6.30 15.38 -23.27
C ILE A 146 -5.91 13.91 -23.08
N LYS A 147 -6.58 12.99 -23.79
CA LYS A 147 -6.25 11.56 -23.76
C LYS A 147 -4.84 11.25 -24.24
N SER A 148 -4.22 12.10 -25.08
CA SER A 148 -2.85 11.93 -25.54
C SER A 148 -1.80 12.32 -24.50
N ILE A 149 -2.19 12.90 -23.36
CA ILE A 149 -1.29 13.21 -22.26
C ILE A 149 -0.89 11.92 -21.55
N HIS A 150 0.40 11.69 -21.39
CA HIS A 150 0.98 10.51 -20.74
C HIS A 150 1.18 10.68 -19.23
N GLU A 151 1.09 11.90 -18.71
CA GLU A 151 1.13 12.17 -17.27
C GLU A 151 -0.23 11.90 -16.64
N ILE A 152 -0.26 10.90 -15.75
CA ILE A 152 -1.49 10.44 -15.12
C ILE A 152 -1.61 10.88 -13.66
N ASN A 153 -2.85 11.00 -13.23
CA ASN A 153 -3.22 11.10 -11.82
C ASN A 153 -3.24 9.72 -11.18
N THR A 154 -2.55 9.57 -10.06
CA THR A 154 -2.48 8.29 -9.33
C THR A 154 -3.57 8.13 -8.27
N GLY A 155 -4.36 9.18 -8.01
CA GLY A 155 -5.34 9.23 -6.93
C GLY A 155 -4.74 9.45 -5.54
N ILE A 156 -3.44 9.78 -5.47
CA ILE A 156 -2.72 10.02 -4.21
C ILE A 156 -2.39 11.50 -4.10
N TYR A 157 -2.77 12.08 -2.98
CA TYR A 157 -2.64 13.54 -2.76
C TYR A 157 -2.22 13.85 -1.34
N ALA A 158 -1.47 14.94 -1.19
CA ALA A 158 -1.31 15.66 0.05
C ALA A 158 -2.03 17.01 -0.05
N PHE A 159 -2.91 17.32 0.89
CA PHE A 159 -3.68 18.57 0.94
C PHE A 159 -3.42 19.32 2.24
N ARG A 160 -3.44 20.63 2.19
CA ARG A 160 -3.62 21.45 3.38
C ARG A 160 -5.07 21.30 3.89
N ARG A 161 -5.20 20.97 5.17
CA ARG A 161 -6.52 20.71 5.78
C ARG A 161 -7.48 21.88 5.68
N ASP A 162 -7.01 23.11 5.96
CA ASP A 162 -7.80 24.34 5.93
C ASP A 162 -8.40 24.63 4.54
N LEU A 163 -7.76 24.20 3.47
CA LEU A 163 -8.19 24.43 2.09
C LEU A 163 -9.03 23.28 1.53
N LEU A 164 -8.80 22.04 1.96
CA LEU A 164 -9.48 20.86 1.42
C LEU A 164 -10.99 20.90 1.67
N GLY A 165 -11.44 21.15 2.89
CA GLY A 165 -12.86 21.18 3.23
C GLY A 165 -13.66 22.24 2.46
N PRO A 166 -13.21 23.50 2.39
CA PRO A 166 -13.82 24.52 1.53
C PRO A 166 -13.86 24.18 0.05
N ALA A 167 -12.80 23.57 -0.50
CA ALA A 167 -12.75 23.17 -1.91
C ALA A 167 -13.71 22.01 -2.21
N LEU A 168 -13.80 21.00 -1.35
CA LEU A 168 -14.75 19.89 -1.47
C LEU A 168 -16.22 20.35 -1.50
N ARG A 169 -16.56 21.46 -0.87
CA ARG A 169 -17.93 22.01 -0.92
C ARG A 169 -18.25 22.71 -2.25
N ARG A 170 -17.25 22.95 -3.11
CA ARG A 170 -17.42 23.64 -4.41
C ARG A 170 -17.43 22.71 -5.61
N ILE A 171 -17.03 21.45 -5.46
CA ILE A 171 -17.12 20.47 -6.54
C ILE A 171 -18.56 20.10 -6.84
N SER A 172 -18.83 19.71 -8.07
CA SER A 172 -20.16 19.30 -8.51
C SER A 172 -20.13 17.89 -9.10
N ASN A 173 -21.30 17.30 -9.29
CA ASN A 173 -21.45 15.99 -9.95
C ASN A 173 -21.89 16.13 -11.42
N LYS A 174 -21.66 17.28 -12.05
CA LYS A 174 -22.01 17.53 -13.44
C LYS A 174 -20.92 17.00 -14.38
N ASN A 175 -20.77 15.68 -14.43
CA ASN A 175 -19.78 14.98 -15.26
C ASN A 175 -20.42 13.70 -15.83
N SER A 176 -19.68 12.95 -16.65
CA SER A 176 -20.17 11.75 -17.34
C SER A 176 -20.66 10.64 -16.41
N GLN A 177 -20.19 10.60 -15.16
CA GLN A 177 -20.54 9.58 -14.16
C GLN A 177 -21.58 10.06 -13.13
N SER A 178 -21.93 11.35 -13.14
CA SER A 178 -22.78 11.98 -12.10
C SER A 178 -22.22 11.81 -10.69
N GLU A 179 -20.90 11.83 -10.53
CA GLU A 179 -20.18 11.62 -9.28
C GLU A 179 -19.40 12.88 -8.85
N TYR A 180 -19.18 13.03 -7.55
CA TYR A 180 -18.28 14.07 -7.02
C TYR A 180 -16.83 13.57 -7.14
N TYR A 181 -16.10 14.12 -8.12
CA TYR A 181 -14.70 13.76 -8.32
C TYR A 181 -13.77 14.52 -7.38
N LEU A 182 -12.87 13.81 -6.70
CA LEU A 182 -11.83 14.46 -5.90
C LEU A 182 -10.86 15.27 -6.78
N THR A 183 -10.67 14.83 -8.01
CA THR A 183 -9.82 15.52 -9.01
C THR A 183 -10.28 16.96 -9.30
N ASP A 184 -11.59 17.26 -9.18
CA ASP A 184 -12.12 18.60 -9.36
C ASP A 184 -11.64 19.61 -8.28
N VAL A 185 -11.23 19.09 -7.10
CA VAL A 185 -10.64 19.93 -6.03
C VAL A 185 -9.38 20.65 -6.53
N ILE A 186 -8.61 20.00 -7.40
CA ILE A 186 -7.38 20.60 -7.95
C ILE A 186 -7.70 21.82 -8.80
N GLU A 187 -8.70 21.75 -9.68
CA GLU A 187 -9.15 22.88 -10.49
C GLU A 187 -9.72 24.00 -9.61
N VAL A 188 -10.49 23.67 -8.58
CA VAL A 188 -11.02 24.64 -7.62
C VAL A 188 -9.88 25.40 -6.93
N LEU A 189 -8.89 24.69 -6.39
CA LEU A 189 -7.76 25.32 -5.70
C LEU A 189 -6.90 26.17 -6.66
N ALA A 190 -6.60 25.64 -7.85
CA ALA A 190 -5.83 26.36 -8.87
C ALA A 190 -6.55 27.65 -9.33
N SER A 191 -7.89 27.60 -9.54
CA SER A 191 -8.70 28.76 -9.92
C SER A 191 -8.76 29.83 -8.83
N MET A 192 -8.58 29.46 -7.56
CA MET A 192 -8.47 30.38 -6.43
C MET A 192 -7.07 30.99 -6.30
N GLY A 193 -6.14 30.66 -7.19
CA GLY A 193 -4.77 31.20 -7.19
C GLY A 193 -3.83 30.44 -6.24
N HIS A 194 -4.23 29.28 -5.71
CA HIS A 194 -3.35 28.46 -4.88
C HIS A 194 -2.35 27.67 -5.71
N HIS A 195 -1.17 27.45 -5.15
CA HIS A 195 -0.12 26.66 -5.79
C HIS A 195 -0.40 25.16 -5.61
N ILE A 196 -0.37 24.41 -6.72
CA ILE A 196 -0.50 22.96 -6.78
C ILE A 196 0.86 22.38 -7.17
N GLY A 197 1.46 21.61 -6.27
CA GLY A 197 2.69 20.88 -6.53
C GLY A 197 2.43 19.50 -7.14
N SER A 198 3.49 18.85 -7.64
CA SER A 198 3.45 17.44 -8.03
C SER A 198 4.75 16.75 -7.66
N HIS A 199 4.64 15.47 -7.34
CA HIS A 199 5.77 14.55 -7.25
C HIS A 199 5.53 13.39 -8.22
N THR A 200 6.57 12.96 -8.94
CA THR A 200 6.45 11.90 -9.95
C THR A 200 6.98 10.59 -9.41
N ALA A 201 6.13 9.57 -9.37
CA ALA A 201 6.49 8.20 -9.01
C ALA A 201 6.68 7.33 -10.26
N THR A 202 7.26 6.13 -10.07
CA THR A 202 7.34 5.15 -11.16
C THR A 202 5.97 4.51 -11.42
N ALA A 203 5.66 4.20 -12.68
CA ALA A 203 4.38 3.61 -13.08
C ALA A 203 4.04 2.32 -12.31
N ASN A 204 5.02 1.44 -12.11
CA ASN A 204 4.83 0.19 -11.36
C ASN A 204 4.42 0.42 -9.91
N GLU A 205 4.91 1.48 -9.28
CA GLU A 205 4.66 1.77 -7.87
C GLU A 205 3.23 2.22 -7.60
N VAL A 206 2.64 2.93 -8.56
CA VAL A 206 1.31 3.53 -8.43
C VAL A 206 0.21 2.75 -9.14
N SER A 207 0.53 1.56 -9.64
CA SER A 207 -0.43 0.69 -10.32
C SER A 207 -1.51 0.22 -9.36
N GLY A 208 -2.76 0.55 -9.67
CA GLY A 208 -3.94 0.04 -8.97
C GLY A 208 -4.26 -1.40 -9.35
N VAL A 209 -4.92 -2.13 -8.44
CA VAL A 209 -5.33 -3.52 -8.64
C VAL A 209 -6.85 -3.60 -8.76
N ASN A 210 -7.34 -3.74 -9.98
CA ASN A 210 -8.78 -3.82 -10.30
C ASN A 210 -9.27 -5.24 -10.61
N ASP A 211 -8.37 -6.16 -10.96
CA ASP A 211 -8.70 -7.53 -11.30
C ASP A 211 -7.68 -8.54 -10.75
N ARG A 212 -7.96 -9.83 -10.97
CA ARG A 212 -7.09 -10.91 -10.46
C ARG A 212 -5.75 -11.02 -11.18
N TRP A 213 -5.69 -10.59 -12.44
CA TRP A 213 -4.43 -10.55 -13.18
C TRP A 213 -3.50 -9.48 -12.60
N GLN A 214 -4.01 -8.27 -12.41
CA GLN A 214 -3.27 -7.18 -11.79
C GLN A 214 -2.85 -7.53 -10.35
N LEU A 215 -3.71 -8.24 -9.60
CA LEU A 215 -3.35 -8.75 -8.28
C LEU A 215 -2.15 -9.71 -8.33
N ALA A 216 -2.15 -10.65 -9.28
CA ALA A 216 -1.03 -11.58 -9.43
C ALA A 216 0.27 -10.88 -9.85
N MET A 217 0.18 -9.82 -10.68
CA MET A 217 1.34 -9.00 -11.04
C MET A 217 1.89 -8.21 -9.86
N ALA A 218 1.00 -7.62 -9.06
CA ALA A 218 1.37 -6.90 -7.84
C ALA A 218 2.03 -7.83 -6.81
N GLU A 219 1.48 -9.04 -6.62
CA GLU A 219 2.10 -10.05 -5.74
C GLU A 219 3.49 -10.44 -6.21
N ARG A 220 3.67 -10.67 -7.52
CA ARG A 220 4.98 -10.99 -8.09
C ARG A 220 6.00 -9.88 -7.82
N GLU A 221 5.61 -8.62 -7.97
CA GLU A 221 6.47 -7.48 -7.69
C GLU A 221 6.84 -7.39 -6.20
N LEU A 222 5.86 -7.55 -5.29
CA LEU A 222 6.11 -7.58 -3.84
C LEU A 222 7.06 -8.73 -3.46
N ARG A 223 6.87 -9.92 -4.05
CA ARG A 223 7.75 -11.06 -3.85
C ARG A 223 9.17 -10.76 -4.33
N ASN A 224 9.32 -10.15 -5.52
CA ASN A 224 10.63 -9.75 -6.03
C ASN A 224 11.34 -8.79 -5.06
N ARG A 225 10.62 -7.79 -4.51
CA ARG A 225 11.18 -6.87 -3.51
C ARG A 225 11.60 -7.58 -2.24
N THR A 226 10.75 -8.47 -1.72
CA THR A 226 11.03 -9.24 -0.50
C THR A 226 12.24 -10.15 -0.69
N ASN A 227 12.28 -10.90 -1.80
CA ASN A 227 13.37 -11.83 -2.09
C ASN A 227 14.69 -11.08 -2.33
N THR A 228 14.65 -9.96 -3.06
CA THR A 228 15.84 -9.10 -3.24
C THR A 228 16.38 -8.61 -1.90
N ALA A 229 15.51 -8.16 -0.99
CA ALA A 229 15.94 -7.71 0.34
C ALA A 229 16.63 -8.85 1.13
N TRP A 230 16.09 -10.07 1.08
CA TRP A 230 16.71 -11.22 1.74
C TRP A 230 18.02 -11.64 1.09
N LEU A 231 18.11 -11.67 -0.24
CA LEU A 231 19.37 -11.94 -0.97
C LEU A 231 20.46 -10.93 -0.59
N MET A 232 20.12 -9.65 -0.52
CA MET A 232 21.07 -8.59 -0.13
C MET A 232 21.45 -8.64 1.36
N SER A 233 20.67 -9.34 2.20
CA SER A 233 20.97 -9.56 3.62
C SER A 233 21.74 -10.86 3.92
N GLY A 234 22.12 -11.63 2.89
CA GLY A 234 22.95 -12.82 3.04
C GLY A 234 22.18 -14.16 3.04
N VAL A 235 20.92 -14.15 2.61
CA VAL A 235 20.16 -15.39 2.33
C VAL A 235 20.50 -15.86 0.90
N THR A 236 20.77 -17.14 0.72
CA THR A 236 20.98 -17.75 -0.59
C THR A 236 19.65 -18.31 -1.13
N MET A 237 19.29 -17.98 -2.36
CA MET A 237 18.12 -18.55 -3.06
C MET A 237 18.57 -19.10 -4.41
N PHE A 238 18.28 -20.37 -4.68
CA PHE A 238 18.59 -20.98 -5.99
C PHE A 238 17.69 -20.47 -7.11
N ASP A 239 16.41 -20.24 -6.79
CA ASP A 239 15.44 -19.62 -7.69
C ASP A 239 14.49 -18.67 -6.93
N PRO A 240 14.76 -17.35 -6.96
CA PRO A 240 13.89 -16.38 -6.31
C PRO A 240 12.46 -16.36 -6.87
N GLN A 241 12.23 -16.80 -8.11
CA GLN A 241 10.89 -16.82 -8.71
C GLN A 241 10.03 -17.98 -8.15
N GLN A 242 10.67 -19.06 -7.69
CA GLN A 242 10.02 -20.19 -7.05
C GLN A 242 10.14 -20.16 -5.52
N THR A 243 10.50 -19.03 -4.95
CA THR A 243 10.58 -18.83 -3.49
C THR A 243 9.53 -17.81 -3.06
N PHE A 244 8.66 -18.21 -2.12
CA PHE A 244 7.53 -17.40 -1.64
C PHE A 244 7.72 -17.10 -0.16
N ILE A 245 7.92 -15.82 0.19
CA ILE A 245 8.19 -15.38 1.56
C ILE A 245 7.23 -14.25 1.93
N ASP A 246 6.40 -14.48 2.95
CA ASP A 246 5.54 -13.43 3.50
C ASP A 246 6.39 -12.35 4.18
N VAL A 247 5.93 -11.10 4.12
CA VAL A 247 6.66 -9.94 4.70
C VAL A 247 6.84 -10.01 6.22
N THR A 248 6.12 -10.89 6.90
CA THR A 248 6.21 -11.12 8.37
C THR A 248 7.25 -12.16 8.76
N VAL A 249 7.80 -12.90 7.78
CA VAL A 249 8.81 -13.95 8.01
C VAL A 249 10.13 -13.32 8.43
N LYS A 250 10.82 -13.99 9.35
CA LYS A 250 12.19 -13.65 9.75
C LYS A 250 13.13 -14.77 9.36
N ILE A 251 14.27 -14.41 8.79
CA ILE A 251 15.28 -15.35 8.34
C ILE A 251 16.64 -14.92 8.90
N GLY A 252 17.35 -15.88 9.49
CA GLY A 252 18.69 -15.68 10.01
C GLY A 252 19.76 -15.56 8.92
N LYS A 253 21.02 -15.59 9.34
CA LYS A 253 22.18 -15.49 8.46
C LYS A 253 22.52 -16.84 7.82
N GLU A 254 23.14 -16.80 6.62
CA GLU A 254 23.64 -17.99 5.91
C GLU A 254 22.56 -19.07 5.71
N VAL A 255 21.30 -18.65 5.53
CA VAL A 255 20.20 -19.56 5.21
C VAL A 255 20.15 -19.81 3.71
N THR A 256 19.99 -21.06 3.33
CA THR A 256 19.80 -21.49 1.93
C THR A 256 18.36 -21.91 1.69
N LEU A 257 17.71 -21.29 0.70
CA LEU A 257 16.36 -21.61 0.26
C LEU A 257 16.39 -22.26 -1.12
N LEU A 258 15.89 -23.49 -1.21
CA LEU A 258 15.79 -24.26 -2.44
C LEU A 258 14.45 -24.04 -3.14
N PRO A 259 14.34 -24.34 -4.47
CA PRO A 259 13.12 -24.09 -5.23
C PRO A 259 11.87 -24.72 -4.64
N GLY A 260 10.73 -24.01 -4.76
CA GLY A 260 9.44 -24.46 -4.21
C GLY A 260 9.29 -24.23 -2.70
N THR A 261 10.20 -23.45 -2.10
CA THR A 261 10.06 -23.07 -0.68
C THR A 261 8.99 -21.99 -0.50
N ILE A 262 8.08 -22.22 0.47
CA ILE A 262 6.97 -21.32 0.83
C ILE A 262 7.03 -21.04 2.33
N LEU A 263 7.37 -19.82 2.73
CA LEU A 263 7.44 -19.37 4.12
C LEU A 263 6.32 -18.38 4.39
N GLN A 264 5.41 -18.69 5.31
CA GLN A 264 4.20 -17.91 5.53
C GLN A 264 3.98 -17.54 6.99
N GLY A 265 3.21 -16.46 7.19
CA GLY A 265 2.81 -15.97 8.50
C GLY A 265 4.01 -15.52 9.34
N ASN A 266 4.00 -15.87 10.63
CA ASN A 266 5.08 -15.54 11.57
C ASN A 266 6.14 -16.64 11.65
N THR A 267 6.57 -17.16 10.47
CA THR A 267 7.64 -18.17 10.41
C THR A 267 8.98 -17.53 10.73
N GLU A 268 9.79 -18.17 11.56
CA GLU A 268 11.14 -17.75 11.92
C GLU A 268 12.14 -18.86 11.62
N ILE A 269 13.17 -18.55 10.81
CA ILE A 269 14.23 -19.46 10.42
C ILE A 269 15.53 -19.03 11.09
N GLY A 270 16.16 -19.91 11.84
CA GLY A 270 17.46 -19.66 12.46
C GLY A 270 18.62 -19.66 11.47
N ASP A 271 19.81 -19.31 11.96
CA ASP A 271 21.02 -19.23 11.14
C ASP A 271 21.44 -20.57 10.57
N ASN A 272 22.13 -20.58 9.42
CA ASN A 272 22.73 -21.76 8.79
C ASN A 272 21.72 -22.90 8.46
N CYS A 273 20.45 -22.55 8.23
CA CYS A 273 19.44 -23.53 7.84
C CYS A 273 19.41 -23.76 6.33
N GLU A 274 19.00 -24.97 5.91
CA GLU A 274 18.68 -25.29 4.53
C GLU A 274 17.21 -25.70 4.44
N ILE A 275 16.41 -24.94 3.67
CA ILE A 275 14.96 -25.15 3.56
C ILE A 275 14.59 -25.40 2.09
N GLY A 276 13.89 -26.47 1.86
CA GLY A 276 13.48 -26.91 0.52
C GLY A 276 14.22 -28.19 0.08
N PRO A 277 14.00 -28.65 -1.18
CA PRO A 277 12.99 -28.10 -2.10
C PRO A 277 11.55 -28.42 -1.66
N ASN A 278 10.56 -27.78 -2.30
CA ASN A 278 9.12 -28.08 -2.12
C ASN A 278 8.68 -28.17 -0.65
N THR A 279 9.12 -27.23 0.16
CA THR A 279 8.85 -27.16 1.61
C THR A 279 7.95 -25.98 1.93
N ARG A 280 6.89 -26.24 2.69
CA ARG A 280 5.97 -25.19 3.16
C ARG A 280 5.96 -25.09 4.68
N LEU A 281 6.30 -23.89 5.19
CA LEU A 281 6.31 -23.61 6.62
C LEU A 281 5.35 -22.44 6.91
N VAL A 282 4.40 -22.65 7.83
CA VAL A 282 3.39 -21.66 8.21
C VAL A 282 3.42 -21.45 9.72
N ASN A 283 3.70 -20.25 10.19
CA ASN A 283 3.81 -19.92 11.61
C ASN A 283 4.73 -20.90 12.36
N THR A 284 5.84 -21.27 11.76
CA THR A 284 6.73 -22.33 12.27
C THR A 284 8.08 -21.74 12.67
N PHE A 285 8.58 -22.13 13.83
CA PHE A 285 9.92 -21.79 14.28
C PHE A 285 10.89 -22.92 13.89
N VAL A 286 12.04 -22.55 13.30
CA VAL A 286 13.12 -23.45 12.91
C VAL A 286 14.42 -23.02 13.58
N GLY A 287 14.97 -23.90 14.43
CA GLY A 287 16.24 -23.71 15.10
C GLY A 287 17.43 -23.73 14.13
N ALA A 288 18.50 -23.04 14.51
CA ALA A 288 19.70 -22.91 13.68
C ALA A 288 20.30 -24.26 13.25
N GLY A 289 20.93 -24.31 12.08
CA GLY A 289 21.61 -25.50 11.54
C GLY A 289 20.67 -26.58 11.02
N SER A 290 19.36 -26.36 11.01
CA SER A 290 18.38 -27.38 10.62
C SER A 290 18.21 -27.48 9.12
N ARG A 291 17.89 -28.69 8.64
CA ARG A 291 17.58 -29.01 7.26
C ARG A 291 16.17 -29.54 7.13
N ILE A 292 15.36 -28.95 6.26
CA ILE A 292 13.96 -29.34 6.04
C ILE A 292 13.72 -29.49 4.54
N GLU A 293 13.34 -30.68 4.11
CA GLU A 293 13.13 -30.96 2.68
C GLU A 293 11.77 -31.62 2.42
N MET A 294 11.14 -31.27 1.28
CA MET A 294 9.90 -31.87 0.77
C MET A 294 8.85 -32.10 1.87
N SER A 295 8.67 -31.12 2.75
CA SER A 295 7.86 -31.28 3.97
C SER A 295 6.91 -30.09 4.18
N ASN A 296 5.88 -30.32 4.98
CA ASN A 296 4.92 -29.31 5.39
C ASN A 296 4.90 -29.20 6.92
N ALA A 297 4.95 -28.00 7.45
CA ALA A 297 4.81 -27.74 8.87
C ALA A 297 3.91 -26.53 9.12
N ARG A 298 3.04 -26.64 10.12
CA ARG A 298 2.12 -25.58 10.49
C ARG A 298 2.05 -25.45 12.01
N ASN A 299 2.29 -24.20 12.51
CA ASN A 299 2.31 -23.93 13.96
C ASN A 299 3.16 -24.94 14.74
N ALA A 300 4.33 -25.27 14.20
CA ALA A 300 5.26 -26.26 14.76
C ALA A 300 6.54 -25.58 15.25
N LYS A 301 7.29 -26.27 16.10
CA LYS A 301 8.61 -25.86 16.56
C LYS A 301 9.62 -26.96 16.20
N ILE A 302 10.63 -26.60 15.40
CA ILE A 302 11.72 -27.49 15.00
C ILE A 302 12.98 -27.02 15.73
N GLY A 303 13.64 -27.92 16.43
CA GLY A 303 14.84 -27.65 17.19
C GLY A 303 16.06 -27.37 16.33
N LYS A 304 17.20 -27.15 16.98
CA LYS A 304 18.49 -26.91 16.30
C LYS A 304 19.03 -28.18 15.68
N ASN A 305 19.79 -28.06 14.60
CA ASN A 305 20.47 -29.13 13.87
C ASN A 305 19.55 -30.29 13.47
N SER A 306 18.24 -30.07 13.50
CA SER A 306 17.25 -31.12 13.20
C SER A 306 17.14 -31.36 11.71
N LYS A 307 16.90 -32.64 11.32
CA LYS A 307 16.59 -33.03 9.95
C LYS A 307 15.14 -33.45 9.86
N VAL A 308 14.37 -32.78 9.02
CA VAL A 308 12.93 -33.04 8.81
C VAL A 308 12.67 -33.33 7.34
N GLY A 309 12.07 -34.48 7.10
CA GLY A 309 11.74 -34.90 5.73
C GLY A 309 12.60 -36.08 5.26
N PRO A 310 12.45 -36.49 3.97
CA PRO A 310 11.39 -35.97 3.09
C PRO A 310 9.97 -36.49 3.50
N PHE A 311 8.95 -35.79 2.99
CA PHE A 311 7.52 -36.13 3.13
C PHE A 311 6.98 -36.12 4.57
N ALA A 312 7.60 -35.32 5.46
CA ALA A 312 7.05 -35.05 6.77
C ALA A 312 5.89 -34.05 6.72
N ASN A 313 4.83 -34.31 7.50
CA ASN A 313 3.74 -33.40 7.76
C ASN A 313 3.66 -33.12 9.26
N LEU A 314 4.12 -31.99 9.71
CA LEU A 314 4.11 -31.61 11.11
C LEU A 314 2.82 -30.83 11.44
N GLU A 315 1.95 -31.48 12.21
CA GLU A 315 0.69 -30.88 12.65
C GLU A 315 0.90 -29.78 13.70
N PRO A 316 -0.11 -28.92 13.91
CA PRO A 316 -0.04 -27.85 14.90
C PRO A 316 0.31 -28.36 16.31
N GLY A 317 1.29 -27.70 16.94
CA GLY A 317 1.78 -28.08 18.26
C GLY A 317 2.91 -29.12 18.26
N THR A 318 3.30 -29.64 17.07
CA THR A 318 4.45 -30.57 16.99
C THR A 318 5.75 -29.87 17.42
N VAL A 319 6.52 -30.54 18.26
CA VAL A 319 7.87 -30.11 18.67
C VAL A 319 8.86 -31.21 18.25
N VAL A 320 9.77 -30.81 17.35
CA VAL A 320 10.94 -31.64 17.00
C VAL A 320 12.08 -31.19 17.92
N PRO A 321 12.72 -32.09 18.67
CA PRO A 321 13.80 -31.73 19.60
C PRO A 321 15.06 -31.24 18.87
N ASP A 322 15.96 -30.60 19.61
CA ASP A 322 17.31 -30.33 19.12
C ASP A 322 18.05 -31.63 18.84
N THR A 323 18.87 -31.64 17.80
CA THR A 323 19.79 -32.76 17.52
C THR A 323 21.21 -32.27 17.80
N GLU A 324 22.04 -33.16 18.41
CA GLU A 324 23.44 -32.87 18.71
C GLU A 324 24.31 -32.74 17.46
#